data_9c249a14d149276e50290b3423ce83be
#
_entry.id   9c249a14d149276e50290b3423ce83be
#
_cell.length_a   1.000
_cell.length_b   1.000
_cell.length_c   1.000
_cell.angle_alpha   90.00
_cell.angle_beta   90.00
_cell.angle_gamma   90.00
#
_symmetry.space_group_name_H-M   'P 1'
#
loop_
_entity.id
_entity.type
_entity.pdbx_description
1 polymer ?
#
loop_
_entity_poly.entity_id
_entity_poly.type
_entity_poly.pdbx_seq_one_letter_code
_entity_poly.pdbx_strand_id
1 'polypeptide(L)'
;IALVNIRFQGYVYTSVKAAKKALFGKNYDALERFTMPTAIVGEAGDIVWANAAFLESAGGVRDCRGENVMKFLYPHTIQQVVASKGTDVTIGERRFTAFASKTESGHILCFVDDTYYKAINREYVEKQPVVALAHFDNREELARDSSGSEDARIASEVEQILTNWAQSMGGFLRRLSGGRFLILTDEAHIRQAIEKRFEVLDKIREIKAGERRSATVSIGVARGAESLQE
;
A
#
# COMPACT_ATOMS: atom_id res chain seq x y z
N ILE A 1 -10.06 -50.61 11.44
CA ILE A 1 -10.70 -49.29 11.11
C ILE A 1 -9.71 -48.38 10.37
N ALA A 2 -8.46 -48.20 10.86
CA ALA A 2 -7.47 -47.33 10.21
C ALA A 2 -7.08 -47.77 8.79
N LEU A 3 -6.85 -49.09 8.57
CA LEU A 3 -6.52 -49.63 7.25
C LEU A 3 -7.65 -49.51 6.22
N VAL A 4 -8.91 -49.60 6.65
CA VAL A 4 -10.10 -49.39 5.79
C VAL A 4 -10.21 -47.94 5.37
N ASN A 5 -9.92 -47.01 6.28
CA ASN A 5 -9.94 -45.58 6.01
C ASN A 5 -8.85 -45.15 5.01
N ILE A 6 -7.62 -45.72 5.13
CA ILE A 6 -6.52 -45.45 4.19
C ILE A 6 -6.84 -46.04 2.80
N ARG A 7 -7.44 -47.23 2.70
CA ARG A 7 -7.85 -47.82 1.42
C ARG A 7 -9.01 -47.02 0.78
N PHE A 8 -9.98 -46.55 1.59
CA PHE A 8 -11.09 -45.71 1.10
C PHE A 8 -10.60 -44.38 0.59
N GLN A 9 -9.70 -43.70 1.32
CA GLN A 9 -9.09 -42.47 0.85
C GLN A 9 -8.27 -42.65 -0.43
N GLY A 10 -7.52 -43.75 -0.54
CA GLY A 10 -6.79 -44.11 -1.76
C GLY A 10 -7.70 -44.38 -2.94
N TYR A 11 -8.84 -45.04 -2.74
CA TYR A 11 -9.85 -45.26 -3.77
C TYR A 11 -10.53 -43.96 -4.22
N VAL A 12 -10.92 -43.13 -3.27
CA VAL A 12 -11.50 -41.80 -3.57
C VAL A 12 -10.49 -40.93 -4.33
N TYR A 13 -9.24 -40.92 -3.92
CA TYR A 13 -8.18 -40.17 -4.59
C TYR A 13 -7.97 -40.62 -6.03
N THR A 14 -7.88 -41.95 -6.28
CA THR A 14 -7.71 -42.50 -7.65
C THR A 14 -8.94 -42.27 -8.51
N SER A 15 -10.14 -42.39 -7.96
CA SER A 15 -11.39 -42.15 -8.70
C SER A 15 -11.57 -40.68 -9.05
N VAL A 16 -11.24 -39.76 -8.12
CA VAL A 16 -11.25 -38.31 -8.39
C VAL A 16 -10.19 -37.93 -9.42
N LYS A 17 -8.99 -38.54 -9.36
CA LYS A 17 -7.93 -38.31 -10.36
C LYS A 17 -8.34 -38.83 -11.74
N ALA A 18 -8.99 -39.99 -11.82
CA ALA A 18 -9.52 -40.53 -13.06
C ALA A 18 -10.65 -39.68 -13.64
N ALA A 19 -11.59 -39.22 -12.80
CA ALA A 19 -12.67 -38.34 -13.21
C ALA A 19 -12.13 -36.96 -13.70
N LYS A 20 -11.14 -36.41 -13.01
CA LYS A 20 -10.44 -35.17 -13.44
C LYS A 20 -9.74 -35.35 -14.78
N LYS A 21 -9.05 -36.46 -15.00
CA LYS A 21 -8.39 -36.79 -16.27
C LYS A 21 -9.41 -36.93 -17.39
N ALA A 22 -10.59 -37.49 -17.11
CA ALA A 22 -11.68 -37.60 -18.07
C ALA A 22 -12.31 -36.24 -18.39
N LEU A 23 -12.47 -35.35 -17.41
CA LEU A 23 -13.05 -34.02 -17.59
C LEU A 23 -12.12 -33.04 -18.31
N PHE A 24 -10.82 -33.08 -18.01
CA PHE A 24 -9.83 -32.13 -18.54
C PHE A 24 -8.95 -32.71 -19.67
N GLY A 25 -9.09 -34.01 -19.98
CA GLY A 25 -8.38 -34.69 -21.09
C GLY A 25 -6.86 -34.65 -20.93
N LYS A 26 -6.15 -34.60 -22.07
CA LYS A 26 -4.68 -34.59 -22.13
C LYS A 26 -4.05 -33.33 -21.51
N ASN A 27 -4.82 -32.30 -21.25
CA ASN A 27 -4.32 -31.02 -20.73
C ASN A 27 -4.25 -30.97 -19.18
N TYR A 28 -4.74 -32.00 -18.49
CA TYR A 28 -4.69 -32.04 -17.01
C TYR A 28 -3.26 -31.95 -16.47
N ASP A 29 -2.33 -32.72 -17.05
CA ASP A 29 -0.93 -32.72 -16.63
C ASP A 29 -0.25 -31.37 -16.89
N ALA A 30 -0.70 -30.63 -17.90
CA ALA A 30 -0.21 -29.27 -18.18
C ALA A 30 -0.70 -28.27 -17.11
N LEU A 31 -1.96 -28.37 -16.69
CA LEU A 31 -2.51 -27.52 -15.63
C LEU A 31 -1.88 -27.81 -14.27
N GLU A 32 -1.58 -29.08 -13.96
CA GLU A 32 -0.90 -29.46 -12.74
C GLU A 32 0.53 -28.87 -12.65
N ARG A 33 1.22 -28.81 -13.80
CA ARG A 33 2.59 -28.26 -13.92
C ARG A 33 2.62 -26.76 -14.21
N PHE A 34 1.45 -26.14 -14.34
CA PHE A 34 1.38 -24.71 -14.60
C PHE A 34 1.97 -23.94 -13.42
N THR A 35 2.90 -23.06 -13.70
CA THR A 35 3.67 -22.33 -12.68
C THR A 35 2.89 -21.20 -12.00
N MET A 36 1.79 -20.76 -12.64
CA MET A 36 0.91 -19.76 -12.05
C MET A 36 -0.03 -20.44 -11.05
N PRO A 37 -0.10 -19.99 -9.79
CA PRO A 37 -1.06 -20.46 -8.82
C PRO A 37 -2.48 -20.43 -9.37
N THR A 38 -3.13 -21.59 -9.45
CA THR A 38 -4.46 -21.73 -10.06
C THR A 38 -5.33 -22.65 -9.22
N ALA A 39 -6.59 -22.23 -9.01
CA ALA A 39 -7.59 -23.03 -8.32
C ALA A 39 -8.91 -23.07 -9.13
N ILE A 40 -9.60 -24.20 -9.08
CA ILE A 40 -10.96 -24.37 -9.59
C ILE A 40 -11.88 -24.51 -8.40
N VAL A 41 -12.93 -23.71 -8.37
CA VAL A 41 -13.88 -23.67 -7.26
C VAL A 41 -15.30 -23.86 -7.77
N GLY A 42 -16.14 -24.48 -6.94
CA GLY A 42 -17.57 -24.57 -7.17
C GLY A 42 -18.28 -23.22 -7.04
N GLU A 43 -19.59 -23.19 -7.30
CA GLU A 43 -20.39 -21.96 -7.20
C GLU A 43 -20.42 -21.38 -5.79
N ALA A 44 -20.36 -22.22 -4.75
CA ALA A 44 -20.29 -21.83 -3.35
C ALA A 44 -18.89 -21.36 -2.89
N GLY A 45 -17.87 -21.48 -3.78
CA GLY A 45 -16.51 -21.09 -3.50
C GLY A 45 -15.64 -22.20 -2.91
N ASP A 46 -16.15 -23.42 -2.81
CA ASP A 46 -15.37 -24.56 -2.30
C ASP A 46 -14.33 -24.98 -3.34
N ILE A 47 -13.08 -25.14 -2.91
CA ILE A 47 -11.98 -25.52 -3.80
C ILE A 47 -12.17 -26.98 -4.22
N VAL A 48 -12.39 -27.18 -5.50
CA VAL A 48 -12.50 -28.52 -6.12
C VAL A 48 -11.13 -29.03 -6.54
N TRP A 49 -10.29 -28.14 -7.02
CA TRP A 49 -8.95 -28.47 -7.46
C TRP A 49 -8.01 -27.26 -7.33
N ALA A 50 -6.75 -27.52 -7.08
CA ALA A 50 -5.68 -26.54 -7.11
C ALA A 50 -4.39 -27.20 -7.61
N ASN A 51 -3.55 -26.43 -8.33
CA ASN A 51 -2.27 -26.90 -8.78
C ASN A 51 -1.19 -26.78 -7.65
N ALA A 52 -0.03 -27.38 -7.89
CA ALA A 52 1.07 -27.35 -6.94
C ALA A 52 1.52 -25.93 -6.57
N ALA A 53 1.54 -25.02 -7.55
CA ALA A 53 1.91 -23.62 -7.33
C ALA A 53 0.93 -22.90 -6.38
N PHE A 54 -0.37 -23.17 -6.46
CA PHE A 54 -1.36 -22.61 -5.53
C PHE A 54 -1.15 -23.19 -4.12
N LEU A 55 -0.97 -24.50 -3.99
CA LEU A 55 -0.75 -25.16 -2.69
C LEU A 55 0.50 -24.62 -1.98
N GLU A 56 1.56 -24.36 -2.75
CA GLU A 56 2.79 -23.73 -2.24
C GLU A 56 2.53 -22.30 -1.77
N SER A 57 1.82 -21.51 -2.56
CA SER A 57 1.44 -20.12 -2.23
C SER A 57 0.51 -20.05 -1.01
N ALA A 58 -0.34 -21.05 -0.83
CA ALA A 58 -1.25 -21.19 0.31
C ALA A 58 -0.57 -21.62 1.63
N GLY A 59 0.76 -21.59 1.70
CA GLY A 59 1.54 -21.97 2.89
C GLY A 59 2.12 -23.39 2.84
N GLY A 60 2.27 -23.96 1.64
CA GLY A 60 2.84 -25.30 1.45
C GLY A 60 1.93 -26.42 1.93
N VAL A 61 0.61 -26.17 1.92
CA VAL A 61 -0.37 -27.20 2.29
C VAL A 61 -0.40 -28.32 1.26
N ARG A 62 -0.59 -29.57 1.73
CA ARG A 62 -0.65 -30.72 0.82
C ARG A 62 -1.95 -30.82 0.04
N ASP A 63 -3.02 -30.28 0.57
CA ASP A 63 -4.34 -30.28 -0.03
C ASP A 63 -5.20 -29.17 0.57
N CYS A 64 -5.99 -28.49 -0.26
CA CYS A 64 -6.94 -27.48 0.15
C CYS A 64 -8.36 -27.73 -0.39
N ARG A 65 -8.65 -28.94 -0.89
CA ARG A 65 -9.95 -29.32 -1.41
C ARG A 65 -11.00 -29.27 -0.30
N GLY A 66 -12.16 -28.70 -0.63
CA GLY A 66 -13.24 -28.49 0.33
C GLY A 66 -13.07 -27.26 1.22
N GLU A 67 -11.91 -26.59 1.20
CA GLU A 67 -11.78 -25.29 1.82
C GLU A 67 -12.46 -24.22 0.97
N ASN A 68 -12.96 -23.17 1.60
CA ASN A 68 -13.56 -22.07 0.87
C ASN A 68 -12.48 -21.08 0.42
N VAL A 69 -12.45 -20.78 -0.89
CA VAL A 69 -11.45 -19.89 -1.49
C VAL A 69 -11.52 -18.45 -0.96
N MET A 70 -12.63 -18.07 -0.35
CA MET A 70 -12.82 -16.73 0.22
C MET A 70 -11.75 -16.36 1.24
N LYS A 71 -11.15 -17.32 1.95
CA LYS A 71 -10.05 -17.06 2.87
C LYS A 71 -8.80 -16.51 2.18
N PHE A 72 -8.61 -16.82 0.88
CA PHE A 72 -7.49 -16.35 0.08
C PHE A 72 -7.83 -15.09 -0.71
N LEU A 73 -9.11 -14.74 -0.82
CA LEU A 73 -9.59 -13.54 -1.51
C LEU A 73 -9.90 -12.39 -0.54
N TYR A 74 -9.96 -12.64 0.77
CA TYR A 74 -10.35 -11.63 1.75
C TYR A 74 -9.56 -10.31 1.58
N PRO A 75 -10.24 -9.14 1.59
CA PRO A 75 -11.66 -8.91 1.93
C PRO A 75 -12.64 -9.00 0.73
N HIS A 76 -12.20 -9.45 -0.43
CA HIS A 76 -12.97 -9.46 -1.67
C HIS A 76 -13.81 -10.73 -1.82
N THR A 77 -14.90 -10.63 -2.59
CA THR A 77 -15.74 -11.77 -2.99
C THR A 77 -15.35 -12.28 -4.38
N ILE A 78 -15.71 -13.54 -4.71
CA ILE A 78 -15.48 -14.12 -6.05
C ILE A 78 -16.12 -13.24 -7.12
N GLN A 79 -17.33 -12.73 -6.87
CA GLN A 79 -18.07 -11.88 -7.82
C GLN A 79 -17.33 -10.57 -8.09
N GLN A 80 -16.72 -9.97 -7.06
CA GLN A 80 -15.88 -8.77 -7.23
C GLN A 80 -14.64 -9.08 -8.08
N VAL A 81 -13.99 -10.22 -7.83
CA VAL A 81 -12.82 -10.64 -8.63
C VAL A 81 -13.20 -10.92 -10.07
N VAL A 82 -14.34 -11.58 -10.32
CA VAL A 82 -14.86 -11.82 -11.71
C VAL A 82 -15.17 -10.52 -12.43
N ALA A 83 -15.73 -9.52 -11.72
CA ALA A 83 -16.09 -8.23 -12.31
C ALA A 83 -14.89 -7.30 -12.54
N SER A 84 -13.74 -7.59 -11.93
CA SER A 84 -12.54 -6.78 -12.02
C SER A 84 -11.60 -7.23 -13.14
N LYS A 85 -10.65 -6.34 -13.52
CA LYS A 85 -9.52 -6.68 -14.40
C LYS A 85 -8.31 -7.22 -13.63
N GLY A 86 -8.50 -7.58 -12.37
CA GLY A 86 -7.50 -8.03 -11.41
C GLY A 86 -7.81 -7.42 -10.05
N THR A 87 -7.69 -8.22 -8.99
CA THR A 87 -7.97 -7.80 -7.60
C THR A 87 -6.77 -8.12 -6.74
N ASP A 88 -6.32 -7.13 -5.97
CA ASP A 88 -5.21 -7.29 -5.04
C ASP A 88 -5.62 -8.14 -3.85
N VAL A 89 -4.90 -9.23 -3.61
CA VAL A 89 -5.10 -10.13 -2.48
C VAL A 89 -3.77 -10.42 -1.78
N THR A 90 -3.84 -10.81 -0.52
CA THR A 90 -2.67 -11.20 0.27
C THR A 90 -2.84 -12.64 0.74
N ILE A 91 -1.86 -13.50 0.43
CA ILE A 91 -1.82 -14.88 0.89
C ILE A 91 -0.54 -15.08 1.70
N GLY A 92 -0.67 -15.24 3.01
CA GLY A 92 0.47 -15.19 3.92
C GLY A 92 1.17 -13.83 3.86
N GLU A 93 2.47 -13.83 3.57
CA GLU A 93 3.28 -12.61 3.43
C GLU A 93 3.40 -12.11 1.98
N ARG A 94 2.85 -12.87 1.02
CA ARG A 94 2.95 -12.56 -0.41
C ARG A 94 1.72 -11.81 -0.91
N ARG A 95 1.94 -10.95 -1.90
CA ARG A 95 0.91 -10.17 -2.57
C ARG A 95 0.68 -10.70 -3.96
N PHE A 96 -0.59 -10.92 -4.28
CA PHE A 96 -1.01 -11.42 -5.57
C PHE A 96 -2.02 -10.49 -6.21
N THR A 97 -2.08 -10.53 -7.54
CA THR A 97 -3.26 -10.08 -8.28
C THR A 97 -4.06 -11.31 -8.68
N ALA A 98 -5.28 -11.42 -8.15
CA ALA A 98 -6.21 -12.50 -8.45
C ALA A 98 -7.09 -12.15 -9.65
N PHE A 99 -7.27 -13.12 -10.52
CA PHE A 99 -8.17 -13.09 -11.66
C PHE A 99 -9.16 -14.25 -11.54
N ALA A 100 -10.41 -14.02 -11.91
CA ALA A 100 -11.41 -15.08 -11.90
C ALA A 100 -12.22 -15.08 -13.20
N SER A 101 -12.54 -16.26 -13.66
CA SER A 101 -13.42 -16.49 -14.82
C SER A 101 -14.51 -17.46 -14.45
N LYS A 102 -15.76 -17.14 -14.81
CA LYS A 102 -16.90 -18.01 -14.60
C LYS A 102 -16.85 -19.18 -15.60
N THR A 103 -17.21 -20.38 -15.13
CA THR A 103 -17.40 -21.60 -15.92
C THR A 103 -18.84 -22.10 -15.77
N GLU A 104 -19.21 -23.18 -16.45
CA GLU A 104 -20.55 -23.77 -16.34
C GLU A 104 -20.88 -24.27 -14.91
N SER A 105 -19.86 -24.67 -14.12
CA SER A 105 -20.03 -25.32 -12.82
C SER A 105 -19.30 -24.62 -11.67
N GLY A 106 -18.90 -23.37 -11.86
CA GLY A 106 -18.15 -22.61 -10.85
C GLY A 106 -17.21 -21.58 -11.44
N HIS A 107 -15.99 -21.48 -10.92
CA HIS A 107 -15.03 -20.46 -11.33
C HIS A 107 -13.60 -21.03 -11.41
N ILE A 108 -12.80 -20.48 -12.31
CA ILE A 108 -11.35 -20.66 -12.34
C ILE A 108 -10.72 -19.39 -11.81
N LEU A 109 -9.82 -19.54 -10.82
CA LEU A 109 -9.04 -18.44 -10.26
C LEU A 109 -7.56 -18.64 -10.58
N CYS A 110 -6.92 -17.58 -11.03
CA CYS A 110 -5.49 -17.51 -11.24
C CYS A 110 -4.90 -16.39 -10.40
N PHE A 111 -3.71 -16.60 -9.83
CA PHE A 111 -3.05 -15.63 -8.97
C PHE A 111 -1.65 -15.33 -9.53
N VAL A 112 -1.40 -14.07 -9.82
CA VAL A 112 -0.08 -13.60 -10.23
C VAL A 112 0.66 -13.10 -9.00
N ASP A 113 1.79 -13.73 -8.65
CA ASP A 113 2.66 -13.24 -7.59
C ASP A 113 3.38 -11.97 -8.08
N ASP A 114 2.94 -10.86 -7.59
CA ASP A 114 3.50 -9.54 -7.87
C ASP A 114 4.05 -8.85 -6.61
N THR A 115 4.36 -9.64 -5.58
CA THR A 115 4.91 -9.19 -4.30
C THR A 115 6.07 -8.23 -4.49
N TYR A 116 7.05 -8.60 -5.31
CA TYR A 116 8.24 -7.80 -5.58
C TYR A 116 7.90 -6.49 -6.32
N TYR A 117 7.06 -6.57 -7.34
CA TYR A 117 6.63 -5.40 -8.11
C TYR A 117 5.87 -4.40 -7.24
N LYS A 118 4.92 -4.88 -6.44
CA LYS A 118 4.15 -4.04 -5.51
C LYS A 118 5.00 -3.42 -4.42
N ALA A 119 6.04 -4.14 -3.95
CA ALA A 119 6.99 -3.58 -2.99
C ALA A 119 7.81 -2.43 -3.59
N ILE A 120 8.38 -2.64 -4.79
CA ILE A 120 9.12 -1.60 -5.51
C ILE A 120 8.23 -0.41 -5.85
N ASN A 121 7.03 -0.64 -6.35
CA ASN A 121 6.10 0.43 -6.68
C ASN A 121 5.73 1.26 -5.46
N ARG A 122 5.52 0.61 -4.31
CA ARG A 122 5.29 1.32 -3.05
C ARG A 122 6.50 2.18 -2.68
N GLU A 123 7.71 1.59 -2.68
CA GLU A 123 8.94 2.32 -2.36
C GLU A 123 9.15 3.50 -3.32
N TYR A 124 8.89 3.30 -4.61
CA TYR A 124 8.96 4.37 -5.60
C TYR A 124 8.00 5.52 -5.28
N VAL A 125 6.73 5.22 -4.97
CA VAL A 125 5.73 6.24 -4.61
C VAL A 125 6.11 6.93 -3.30
N GLU A 126 6.56 6.19 -2.30
CA GLU A 126 6.96 6.73 -0.99
C GLU A 126 8.18 7.66 -1.07
N LYS A 127 9.08 7.42 -2.02
CA LYS A 127 10.29 8.22 -2.26
C LYS A 127 10.12 9.34 -3.28
N GLN A 128 8.92 9.52 -3.85
CA GLN A 128 8.68 10.64 -4.75
C GLN A 128 8.99 11.97 -4.06
N PRO A 129 9.73 12.89 -4.73
CA PRO A 129 10.02 14.19 -4.15
C PRO A 129 8.77 15.03 -3.98
N VAL A 130 8.66 15.69 -2.84
CA VAL A 130 7.59 16.62 -2.51
C VAL A 130 8.18 17.96 -2.18
N VAL A 131 7.61 19.01 -2.73
CA VAL A 131 7.97 20.39 -2.48
C VAL A 131 6.92 21.03 -1.58
N ALA A 132 7.36 21.61 -0.47
CA ALA A 132 6.51 22.46 0.35
C ALA A 132 7.08 23.89 0.38
N LEU A 133 6.19 24.86 0.33
CA LEU A 133 6.50 26.27 0.49
C LEU A 133 5.89 26.77 1.79
N ALA A 134 6.72 27.16 2.74
CA ALA A 134 6.29 27.84 3.95
C ALA A 134 6.45 29.35 3.80
N HIS A 135 5.45 30.09 4.27
CA HIS A 135 5.46 31.55 4.27
C HIS A 135 5.20 32.05 5.68
N PHE A 136 6.06 32.94 6.17
CA PHE A 136 5.88 33.61 7.45
C PHE A 136 4.94 34.80 7.25
N ASP A 137 3.64 34.59 7.54
CA ASP A 137 2.54 35.45 7.09
C ASP A 137 2.61 36.86 7.71
N ASN A 138 2.80 36.95 9.00
CA ASN A 138 2.75 38.20 9.76
C ASN A 138 4.12 38.80 10.12
N ARG A 139 5.16 38.44 9.37
CA ARG A 139 6.54 38.88 9.65
C ARG A 139 6.68 40.41 9.71
N GLU A 140 6.10 41.11 8.72
CA GLU A 140 6.20 42.56 8.65
C GLU A 140 5.44 43.28 9.78
N GLU A 141 4.32 42.69 10.23
CA GLU A 141 3.55 43.22 11.36
C GLU A 141 4.30 43.09 12.66
N LEU A 142 4.93 41.90 12.88
CA LEU A 142 5.74 41.66 14.07
C LEU A 142 6.98 42.54 14.10
N ALA A 143 7.61 42.80 12.94
CA ALA A 143 8.77 43.70 12.84
C ALA A 143 8.47 45.15 13.19
N ARG A 144 7.23 45.61 12.92
CA ARG A 144 6.80 47.00 13.28
C ARG A 144 6.58 47.19 14.78
N ASP A 145 6.15 46.10 15.45
CA ASP A 145 5.76 46.15 16.86
C ASP A 145 6.93 45.75 17.82
N SER A 146 8.02 45.23 17.25
CA SER A 146 9.19 44.77 17.99
C SER A 146 10.43 45.66 17.79
N SER A 147 11.36 45.61 18.71
CA SER A 147 12.71 46.16 18.49
C SER A 147 13.44 45.35 17.41
N GLY A 148 14.35 45.96 16.64
CA GLY A 148 15.07 45.26 15.57
C GLY A 148 15.80 43.98 16.04
N SER A 149 16.20 43.91 17.30
CA SER A 149 16.81 42.72 17.89
C SER A 149 15.77 41.60 18.16
N GLU A 150 14.56 41.96 18.52
CA GLU A 150 13.47 41.03 18.77
C GLU A 150 12.93 40.45 17.46
N ASP A 151 12.77 41.27 16.40
CA ASP A 151 12.41 40.79 15.05
C ASP A 151 13.42 39.75 14.54
N ALA A 152 14.71 40.02 14.65
CA ALA A 152 15.75 39.10 14.24
C ALA A 152 15.70 37.78 15.04
N ARG A 153 15.41 37.83 16.33
CA ARG A 153 15.24 36.65 17.18
C ARG A 153 14.05 35.83 16.74
N ILE A 154 12.88 36.43 16.55
CA ILE A 154 11.65 35.76 16.12
C ILE A 154 11.84 35.11 14.75
N ALA A 155 12.42 35.84 13.79
CA ALA A 155 12.67 35.30 12.46
C ALA A 155 13.64 34.10 12.50
N SER A 156 14.66 34.15 13.31
CA SER A 156 15.62 33.06 13.50
C SER A 156 14.97 31.83 14.17
N GLU A 157 14.11 32.06 15.16
CA GLU A 157 13.41 30.98 15.86
C GLU A 157 12.40 30.24 14.95
N VAL A 158 11.63 30.98 14.13
CA VAL A 158 10.75 30.40 13.10
C VAL A 158 11.57 29.58 12.11
N GLU A 159 12.68 30.13 11.60
CA GLU A 159 13.56 29.41 10.66
C GLU A 159 14.15 28.15 11.28
N GLN A 160 14.55 28.19 12.55
CA GLN A 160 15.11 27.04 13.28
C GLN A 160 14.07 25.93 13.45
N ILE A 161 12.82 26.28 13.83
CA ILE A 161 11.74 25.30 13.98
C ILE A 161 11.41 24.64 12.63
N LEU A 162 11.30 25.43 11.55
CA LEU A 162 11.06 24.90 10.21
C LEU A 162 12.23 24.04 9.71
N THR A 163 13.47 24.42 10.01
CA THR A 163 14.68 23.66 9.66
C THR A 163 14.69 22.31 10.38
N ASN A 164 14.45 22.30 11.69
CA ASN A 164 14.39 21.07 12.47
C ASN A 164 13.24 20.15 11.99
N TRP A 165 12.10 20.74 11.63
CA TRP A 165 10.99 20.00 11.07
C TRP A 165 11.34 19.38 9.70
N ALA A 166 11.94 20.13 8.77
CA ALA A 166 12.40 19.62 7.50
C ALA A 166 13.41 18.47 7.68
N GLN A 167 14.36 18.62 8.58
CA GLN A 167 15.35 17.58 8.90
C GLN A 167 14.71 16.32 9.50
N SER A 168 13.71 16.47 10.35
CA SER A 168 12.96 15.33 10.92
C SER A 168 12.20 14.53 9.89
N MET A 169 11.94 15.13 8.72
CA MET A 169 11.33 14.49 7.53
C MET A 169 12.39 14.00 6.52
N GLY A 170 13.65 13.86 6.90
CA GLY A 170 14.72 13.47 5.98
C GLY A 170 14.96 14.46 4.84
N GLY A 171 14.37 15.66 4.94
CA GLY A 171 14.43 16.71 3.94
C GLY A 171 15.38 17.83 4.29
N PHE A 172 15.35 18.88 3.51
CA PHE A 172 16.10 20.12 3.77
C PHE A 172 15.24 21.35 3.50
N LEU A 173 15.64 22.45 4.14
CA LEU A 173 15.02 23.75 3.99
C LEU A 173 15.99 24.72 3.32
N ARG A 174 15.47 25.52 2.39
CA ARG A 174 16.16 26.66 1.79
C ARG A 174 15.36 27.92 2.00
N ARG A 175 15.98 28.91 2.64
CA ARG A 175 15.39 30.25 2.76
C ARG A 175 15.33 30.95 1.42
N LEU A 176 14.20 31.54 1.12
CA LEU A 176 13.95 32.42 -0.01
C LEU A 176 13.77 33.88 0.50
N SER A 177 13.62 34.81 -0.42
CA SER A 177 13.30 36.22 -0.09
C SER A 177 11.88 36.37 0.47
N GLY A 178 11.63 37.42 1.26
CA GLY A 178 10.28 37.79 1.71
C GLY A 178 9.65 36.82 2.72
N GLY A 179 10.44 36.23 3.64
CA GLY A 179 9.90 35.34 4.68
C GLY A 179 9.40 33.99 4.15
N ARG A 180 9.83 33.58 2.96
CA ARG A 180 9.48 32.31 2.35
C ARG A 180 10.58 31.29 2.52
N PHE A 181 10.18 30.00 2.67
CA PHE A 181 11.07 28.88 2.84
C PHE A 181 10.63 27.75 1.92
N LEU A 182 11.56 27.27 1.10
CA LEU A 182 11.37 26.08 0.28
C LEU A 182 11.82 24.87 1.09
N ILE A 183 10.96 23.87 1.16
CA ILE A 183 11.24 22.61 1.86
C ILE A 183 11.11 21.48 0.81
N LEU A 184 12.12 20.63 0.74
CA LEU A 184 12.11 19.44 -0.07
C LEU A 184 12.17 18.22 0.83
N THR A 185 11.24 17.30 0.62
CA THR A 185 11.13 16.03 1.34
C THR A 185 10.57 14.96 0.39
N ASP A 186 10.11 13.83 0.91
CA ASP A 186 9.46 12.78 0.13
C ASP A 186 7.98 12.59 0.52
N GLU A 187 7.29 11.79 -0.29
CA GLU A 187 5.87 11.52 -0.14
C GLU A 187 5.54 10.81 1.20
N ALA A 188 6.39 9.88 1.66
CA ALA A 188 6.16 9.16 2.90
C ALA A 188 6.13 10.10 4.11
N HIS A 189 7.09 11.02 4.20
CA HIS A 189 7.20 11.95 5.31
C HIS A 189 6.13 13.05 5.28
N ILE A 190 5.82 13.60 4.08
CA ILE A 190 4.79 14.62 4.00
C ILE A 190 3.40 14.06 4.33
N ARG A 191 3.13 12.79 3.99
CA ARG A 191 1.89 12.12 4.38
C ARG A 191 1.74 12.05 5.91
N GLN A 192 2.80 11.69 6.61
CA GLN A 192 2.82 11.70 8.08
C GLN A 192 2.59 13.11 8.65
N ALA A 193 3.17 14.13 8.03
CA ALA A 193 2.96 15.51 8.45
C ALA A 193 1.51 15.95 8.28
N ILE A 194 0.84 15.53 7.19
CA ILE A 194 -0.58 15.77 6.94
C ILE A 194 -1.45 15.06 8.00
N GLU A 195 -1.16 13.79 8.30
CA GLU A 195 -1.88 13.01 9.32
C GLU A 195 -1.77 13.67 10.71
N LYS A 196 -0.61 14.22 11.05
CA LYS A 196 -0.34 14.99 12.26
C LYS A 196 -0.80 16.46 12.15
N ARG A 197 -1.53 16.82 11.09
CA ARG A 197 -2.07 18.16 10.87
C ARG A 197 -1.02 19.28 10.94
N PHE A 198 0.20 19.00 10.47
CA PHE A 198 1.31 19.94 10.51
C PHE A 198 1.55 20.53 11.91
N GLU A 199 1.78 19.68 12.91
CA GLU A 199 2.03 20.09 14.31
C GLU A 199 3.15 21.16 14.48
N VAL A 200 4.02 21.32 13.48
CA VAL A 200 5.02 22.38 13.43
C VAL A 200 4.40 23.77 13.48
N LEU A 201 3.21 23.95 12.94
CA LEU A 201 2.49 25.23 12.94
C LEU A 201 2.10 25.64 14.37
N ASP A 202 1.74 24.69 15.22
CA ASP A 202 1.39 24.95 16.61
C ASP A 202 2.64 25.38 17.41
N LYS A 203 3.78 24.72 17.16
CA LYS A 203 5.07 25.14 17.76
C LYS A 203 5.47 26.57 17.36
N ILE A 204 5.22 26.95 16.11
CA ILE A 204 5.51 28.31 15.64
C ILE A 204 4.57 29.33 16.31
N ARG A 205 3.29 29.00 16.54
CA ARG A 205 2.34 29.86 17.25
C ARG A 205 2.71 30.11 18.72
N GLU A 206 3.57 29.29 19.31
CA GLU A 206 4.09 29.52 20.66
C GLU A 206 5.09 30.69 20.72
N ILE A 207 5.72 31.04 19.57
CA ILE A 207 6.63 32.19 19.48
C ILE A 207 5.80 33.48 19.54
N LYS A 208 6.07 34.29 20.59
CA LYS A 208 5.34 35.55 20.82
C LYS A 208 6.22 36.75 20.56
N ALA A 209 5.63 37.78 19.99
CA ALA A 209 6.16 39.14 19.91
C ALA A 209 5.36 40.03 20.86
N GLY A 210 5.98 40.48 21.96
CA GLY A 210 5.26 41.17 23.01
C GLY A 210 4.19 40.30 23.69
N GLU A 211 3.17 40.96 24.29
CA GLU A 211 2.15 40.22 25.09
C GLU A 211 0.97 39.65 24.25
N ARG A 212 0.81 40.04 22.99
CA ARG A 212 -0.48 39.82 22.27
C ARG A 212 -0.39 39.14 20.90
N ARG A 213 0.77 39.00 20.29
CA ARG A 213 0.89 38.47 18.92
C ARG A 213 1.77 37.25 18.86
N SER A 214 1.32 36.23 18.15
CA SER A 214 2.06 35.01 17.85
C SER A 214 2.55 35.01 16.41
N ALA A 215 3.67 34.37 16.16
CA ALA A 215 4.12 34.10 14.78
C ALA A 215 3.15 33.17 14.07
N THR A 216 2.89 33.46 12.80
CA THR A 216 2.01 32.63 11.95
C THR A 216 2.70 32.26 10.64
N VAL A 217 2.59 30.98 10.27
CA VAL A 217 3.16 30.43 9.04
C VAL A 217 2.07 29.67 8.29
N SER A 218 2.00 29.87 6.98
CA SER A 218 1.22 29.06 6.06
C SER A 218 2.13 28.11 5.29
N ILE A 219 1.67 26.88 5.07
CA ILE A 219 2.41 25.86 4.32
C ILE A 219 1.55 25.39 3.15
N GLY A 220 2.05 25.57 1.92
CA GLY A 220 1.51 24.97 0.70
C GLY A 220 2.36 23.76 0.31
N VAL A 221 1.71 22.67 -0.13
CA VAL A 221 2.39 21.41 -0.50
C VAL A 221 2.00 21.03 -1.92
N ALA A 222 3.01 20.80 -2.77
CA ALA A 222 2.86 20.25 -4.11
C ALA A 222 3.27 18.78 -4.12
N ARG A 223 2.37 17.90 -4.60
CA ARG A 223 2.52 16.44 -4.60
C ARG A 223 2.09 15.87 -5.95
N GLY A 224 2.70 14.75 -6.35
CA GLY A 224 2.25 13.96 -7.49
C GLY A 224 2.41 14.64 -8.84
N ALA A 225 3.31 15.62 -8.97
CA ALA A 225 3.61 16.24 -10.24
C ALA A 225 4.28 15.23 -11.19
N GLU A 226 3.81 15.14 -12.43
CA GLU A 226 4.41 14.27 -13.45
C GLU A 226 5.73 14.83 -13.97
N SER A 227 5.97 16.12 -13.78
CA SER A 227 7.21 16.81 -14.16
C SER A 227 7.59 17.90 -13.16
N LEU A 228 8.87 18.32 -13.18
CA LEU A 228 9.37 19.44 -12.37
C LEU A 228 8.83 20.82 -12.84
N GLN A 229 8.06 20.87 -13.92
CA GLN A 229 7.49 22.08 -14.48
C GLN A 229 6.04 22.32 -14.05
N GLU A 230 5.40 21.33 -13.45
CA GLU A 230 4.08 21.41 -12.83
C GLU A 230 4.20 21.77 -11.34
#